data_e3e3747d72c4447086d861bedf871294
#
_entry.id   e3e3747d72c4447086d861bedf871294
#
_cell.length_a   1.000
_cell.length_b   1.000
_cell.length_c   1.000
_cell.angle_alpha   90.00
_cell.angle_beta   90.00
_cell.angle_gamma   90.00
#
_symmetry.space_group_name_H-M   'P 1'
#
loop_
_entity.id
_entity.type
_entity.pdbx_description
1 polymer ?
#
loop_
_entity_poly.entity_id
_entity_poly.type
_entity_poly.pdbx_seq_one_letter_code
_entity_poly.pdbx_strand_id
1 'polypeptide(L)'
;MRKTITATPRGLMVDSFPYRLYQKAKKVGTWNPAEIDFTQDAKDWQAATDTQRQSILRLLSQFQAGEEAVTLDLLPLIMAIAKEGRIEEEMFLTTFLFEEAKHTEFFRTVLDAIGEKGELNLLLSDSYKQVFHVILPETMDRLITD
;
A
#
# COMPACT_ATOMS: atom_id res chain seq x y z
N MET A 1 14.16 3.72 23.69
CA MET A 1 15.21 4.67 23.22
C MET A 1 16.29 3.89 22.48
N ARG A 2 16.61 4.27 21.24
CA ARG A 2 17.64 3.59 20.43
C ARG A 2 19.02 3.82 21.05
N LYS A 3 19.75 2.74 21.38
CA LYS A 3 21.06 2.83 22.06
C LYS A 3 22.25 2.59 21.09
N THR A 4 21.98 2.09 19.89
CA THR A 4 23.01 1.71 18.92
C THR A 4 22.64 2.14 17.51
N ILE A 5 23.66 2.33 16.68
CA ILE A 5 23.54 2.57 15.22
C ILE A 5 24.03 1.30 14.53
N THR A 6 23.16 0.62 13.78
CA THR A 6 23.48 -0.68 13.19
C THR A 6 24.42 -0.57 12.00
N ALA A 7 24.15 0.35 11.07
CA ALA A 7 24.91 0.46 9.83
C ALA A 7 26.35 0.97 10.01
N THR A 8 26.62 1.80 11.04
CA THR A 8 27.94 2.40 11.22
C THR A 8 29.02 1.38 11.62
N PRO A 9 28.83 0.51 12.65
CA PRO A 9 29.88 -0.40 13.07
C PRO A 9 30.11 -1.59 12.13
N ARG A 10 29.08 -2.12 11.45
CA ARG A 10 29.19 -3.29 10.58
C ARG A 10 29.08 -3.00 9.08
N GLY A 11 28.71 -1.79 8.73
CA GLY A 11 28.33 -1.44 7.36
C GLY A 11 26.99 -2.05 6.94
N LEU A 12 26.65 -1.91 5.67
CA LEU A 12 25.48 -2.53 5.04
C LEU A 12 25.87 -3.85 4.40
N MET A 13 25.02 -4.85 4.53
CA MET A 13 25.21 -6.16 3.85
C MET A 13 24.76 -6.05 2.39
N VAL A 14 25.63 -5.46 1.56
CA VAL A 14 25.31 -5.10 0.17
C VAL A 14 24.98 -6.30 -0.72
N ASP A 15 25.46 -7.48 -0.37
CA ASP A 15 25.18 -8.73 -1.09
C ASP A 15 23.93 -9.45 -0.58
N SER A 16 23.28 -8.93 0.46
CA SER A 16 22.06 -9.53 0.99
C SER A 16 20.88 -9.37 0.01
N PHE A 17 19.96 -10.33 0.07
CA PHE A 17 18.78 -10.30 -0.80
C PHE A 17 17.92 -9.04 -0.57
N PRO A 18 17.60 -8.61 0.68
CA PRO A 18 16.83 -7.39 0.94
C PRO A 18 17.52 -6.13 0.40
N TYR A 19 18.85 -6.03 0.53
CA TYR A 19 19.57 -4.87 -0.01
C TYR A 19 19.48 -4.82 -1.54
N ARG A 20 19.62 -5.97 -2.23
CA ARG A 20 19.45 -6.00 -3.69
C ARG A 20 18.04 -5.65 -4.13
N LEU A 21 17.02 -6.07 -3.37
CA LEU A 21 15.63 -5.64 -3.62
C LEU A 21 15.47 -4.13 -3.45
N TYR A 22 16.03 -3.54 -2.39
CA TYR A 22 16.04 -2.10 -2.18
C TYR A 22 16.68 -1.36 -3.36
N GLN A 23 17.85 -1.84 -3.85
CA GLN A 23 18.49 -1.25 -5.03
C GLN A 23 17.65 -1.37 -6.31
N LYS A 24 16.94 -2.49 -6.47
CA LYS A 24 16.00 -2.68 -7.58
C LYS A 24 14.82 -1.72 -7.47
N ALA A 25 14.20 -1.61 -6.29
CA ALA A 25 13.05 -0.73 -6.04
C ALA A 25 13.37 0.72 -6.42
N LYS A 26 14.53 1.24 -6.05
CA LYS A 26 14.97 2.60 -6.45
C LYS A 26 15.05 2.83 -7.95
N LYS A 27 15.22 1.77 -8.75
CA LYS A 27 15.34 1.86 -10.21
C LYS A 27 14.01 1.71 -10.92
N VAL A 28 13.08 0.93 -10.38
CA VAL A 28 11.80 0.60 -11.03
C VAL A 28 10.61 1.36 -10.47
N GLY A 29 10.68 1.82 -9.23
CA GLY A 29 9.63 2.58 -8.55
C GLY A 29 9.58 4.05 -8.96
N THR A 30 9.70 4.35 -10.26
CA THR A 30 9.79 5.73 -10.77
C THR A 30 8.48 6.28 -11.31
N TRP A 31 7.43 5.45 -11.39
CA TRP A 31 6.12 5.89 -11.84
C TRP A 31 5.46 6.87 -10.85
N ASN A 32 4.66 7.78 -11.39
CA ASN A 32 3.97 8.81 -10.60
C ASN A 32 2.47 8.79 -10.93
N PRO A 33 1.58 8.47 -9.98
CA PRO A 33 0.12 8.48 -10.21
C PRO A 33 -0.40 9.82 -10.74
N ALA A 34 0.18 10.93 -10.29
CA ALA A 34 -0.22 12.27 -10.71
C ALA A 34 0.04 12.58 -12.19
N GLU A 35 0.84 11.77 -12.88
CA GLU A 35 1.17 11.93 -14.31
C GLU A 35 0.26 11.10 -15.23
N ILE A 36 -0.67 10.32 -14.68
CA ILE A 36 -1.55 9.47 -15.44
C ILE A 36 -2.77 10.28 -15.90
N ASP A 37 -3.03 10.27 -17.21
CA ASP A 37 -4.19 10.94 -17.81
C ASP A 37 -5.41 10.01 -17.82
N PHE A 38 -6.42 10.34 -17.01
CA PHE A 38 -7.69 9.62 -16.91
C PHE A 38 -8.82 10.25 -17.75
N THR A 39 -8.50 11.13 -18.69
CA THR A 39 -9.51 11.81 -19.51
C THR A 39 -10.38 10.83 -20.30
N GLN A 40 -9.79 9.75 -20.82
CA GLN A 40 -10.54 8.74 -21.55
C GLN A 40 -11.38 7.87 -20.62
N ASP A 41 -10.83 7.50 -19.47
CA ASP A 41 -11.54 6.71 -18.44
C ASP A 41 -12.81 7.44 -17.96
N ALA A 42 -12.75 8.76 -17.77
CA ALA A 42 -13.90 9.57 -17.40
C ALA A 42 -15.01 9.53 -18.48
N LYS A 43 -14.65 9.54 -19.76
CA LYS A 43 -15.63 9.43 -20.88
C LYS A 43 -16.23 8.03 -20.94
N ASP A 44 -15.41 7.00 -20.83
CA ASP A 44 -15.83 5.61 -20.86
C ASP A 44 -16.75 5.29 -19.67
N TRP A 45 -16.44 5.87 -18.51
CA TRP A 45 -17.30 5.80 -17.33
C TRP A 45 -18.70 6.36 -17.59
N GLN A 46 -18.81 7.51 -18.24
CA GLN A 46 -20.09 8.11 -18.57
C GLN A 46 -20.88 7.28 -19.58
N ALA A 47 -20.20 6.60 -20.49
CA ALA A 47 -20.81 5.71 -21.47
C ALA A 47 -21.18 4.33 -20.92
N ALA A 48 -20.63 3.94 -19.77
CA ALA A 48 -20.86 2.64 -19.15
C ALA A 48 -22.32 2.49 -18.67
N THR A 49 -22.84 1.27 -18.74
CA THR A 49 -24.14 0.91 -18.16
C THR A 49 -24.08 0.87 -16.62
N ASP A 50 -25.24 0.98 -15.96
CA ASP A 50 -25.30 0.91 -14.49
C ASP A 50 -24.70 -0.41 -13.96
N THR A 51 -24.93 -1.51 -14.63
CA THR A 51 -24.34 -2.82 -14.25
C THR A 51 -22.83 -2.80 -14.33
N GLN A 52 -22.26 -2.22 -15.38
CA GLN A 52 -20.81 -2.07 -15.54
C GLN A 52 -20.23 -1.17 -14.46
N ARG A 53 -20.86 0.00 -14.21
CA ARG A 53 -20.44 0.93 -13.15
C ARG A 53 -20.46 0.26 -11.78
N GLN A 54 -21.52 -0.45 -11.43
CA GLN A 54 -21.60 -1.17 -10.15
C GLN A 54 -20.49 -2.20 -9.99
N SER A 55 -20.18 -2.95 -11.06
CA SER A 55 -19.11 -3.96 -11.03
C SER A 55 -17.74 -3.32 -10.84
N ILE A 56 -17.47 -2.22 -11.56
CA ILE A 56 -16.22 -1.46 -11.44
C ILE A 56 -16.09 -0.83 -10.06
N LEU A 57 -17.14 -0.21 -9.53
CA LEU A 57 -17.12 0.39 -8.20
C LEU A 57 -16.87 -0.63 -7.08
N ARG A 58 -17.44 -1.83 -7.18
CA ARG A 58 -17.14 -2.91 -6.22
C ARG A 58 -15.67 -3.31 -6.26
N LEU A 59 -15.08 -3.37 -7.45
CA LEU A 59 -13.66 -3.68 -7.61
C LEU A 59 -12.79 -2.55 -7.06
N LEU A 60 -13.06 -1.31 -7.46
CA LEU A 60 -12.32 -0.13 -7.00
C LEU A 60 -12.43 0.05 -5.48
N SER A 61 -13.59 -0.24 -4.87
CA SER A 61 -13.75 -0.17 -3.41
C SER A 61 -12.86 -1.18 -2.69
N GLN A 62 -12.69 -2.39 -3.23
CA GLN A 62 -11.80 -3.40 -2.66
C GLN A 62 -10.33 -3.00 -2.77
N PHE A 63 -9.92 -2.46 -3.93
CA PHE A 63 -8.55 -1.97 -4.09
C PHE A 63 -8.29 -0.77 -3.19
N GLN A 64 -9.11 0.29 -3.23
CA GLN A 64 -8.91 1.47 -2.40
C GLN A 64 -8.80 1.12 -0.91
N ALA A 65 -9.73 0.29 -0.41
CA ALA A 65 -9.71 -0.12 0.99
C ALA A 65 -8.52 -1.04 1.32
N GLY A 66 -8.11 -1.91 0.38
CA GLY A 66 -6.95 -2.77 0.53
C GLY A 66 -5.65 -2.00 0.61
N GLU A 67 -5.44 -1.03 -0.29
CA GLU A 67 -4.23 -0.21 -0.32
C GLU A 67 -4.10 0.68 0.93
N GLU A 68 -5.21 1.25 1.40
CA GLU A 68 -5.21 2.00 2.67
C GLU A 68 -4.91 1.08 3.86
N ALA A 69 -5.49 -0.11 3.91
CA ALA A 69 -5.23 -1.09 4.96
C ALA A 69 -3.76 -1.54 4.96
N VAL A 70 -3.22 -1.94 3.81
CA VAL A 70 -1.83 -2.39 3.68
C VAL A 70 -0.85 -1.27 4.05
N THR A 71 -1.12 -0.03 3.63
CA THR A 71 -0.29 1.14 3.98
C THR A 71 -0.20 1.31 5.51
N LEU A 72 -1.29 1.12 6.24
CA LEU A 72 -1.31 1.19 7.69
C LEU A 72 -0.70 -0.05 8.34
N ASP A 73 -1.15 -1.25 7.93
CA ASP A 73 -0.83 -2.51 8.59
C ASP A 73 0.62 -2.97 8.36
N LEU A 74 1.29 -2.42 7.34
CA LEU A 74 2.72 -2.67 7.11
C LEU A 74 3.61 -1.98 8.16
N LEU A 75 3.14 -0.93 8.82
CA LEU A 75 3.93 -0.18 9.81
C LEU A 75 4.37 -1.03 11.02
N PRO A 76 3.52 -1.84 11.66
CA PRO A 76 3.95 -2.73 12.73
C PRO A 76 5.04 -3.72 12.27
N LEU A 77 4.95 -4.29 11.07
CA LEU A 77 5.99 -5.17 10.52
C LEU A 77 7.32 -4.42 10.36
N ILE A 78 7.30 -3.23 9.76
CA ILE A 78 8.52 -2.41 9.61
C ILE A 78 9.13 -2.11 10.98
N MET A 79 8.29 -1.79 11.97
CA MET A 79 8.75 -1.51 13.33
C MET A 79 9.36 -2.74 14.01
N ALA A 80 8.78 -3.93 13.84
CA ALA A 80 9.35 -5.17 14.36
C ALA A 80 10.73 -5.46 13.75
N ILE A 81 10.84 -5.42 12.42
CA ILE A 81 12.09 -5.61 11.68
C ILE A 81 13.16 -4.58 12.10
N ALA A 82 12.77 -3.32 12.28
CA ALA A 82 13.67 -2.26 12.74
C ALA A 82 14.18 -2.51 14.17
N LYS A 83 13.31 -3.01 15.09
CA LYS A 83 13.70 -3.38 16.47
C LYS A 83 14.70 -4.54 16.49
N GLU A 84 14.60 -5.49 15.56
CA GLU A 84 15.54 -6.60 15.40
C GLU A 84 16.89 -6.17 14.82
N GLY A 85 17.01 -4.93 14.34
CA GLY A 85 18.25 -4.40 13.74
C GLY A 85 18.52 -4.89 12.31
N ARG A 86 17.54 -5.36 11.62
CA ARG A 86 17.58 -5.88 10.22
C ARG A 86 17.43 -4.71 9.22
N ILE A 87 18.45 -3.86 9.20
CA ILE A 87 18.39 -2.56 8.52
C ILE A 87 18.18 -2.67 7.00
N GLU A 88 18.70 -3.70 6.35
CA GLU A 88 18.54 -3.89 4.91
C GLU A 88 17.09 -4.23 4.53
N GLU A 89 16.42 -4.99 5.38
CA GLU A 89 14.99 -5.31 5.23
C GLU A 89 14.13 -4.10 5.57
N GLU A 90 14.47 -3.38 6.64
CA GLU A 90 13.82 -2.09 6.97
C GLU A 90 13.90 -1.13 5.78
N MET A 91 15.07 -0.96 5.16
CA MET A 91 15.26 -0.13 3.97
C MET A 91 14.40 -0.59 2.79
N PHE A 92 14.31 -1.89 2.53
CA PHE A 92 13.46 -2.42 1.46
C PHE A 92 11.97 -2.20 1.76
N LEU A 93 11.52 -2.47 2.98
CA LEU A 93 10.12 -2.29 3.37
C LEU A 93 9.66 -0.84 3.31
N THR A 94 10.55 0.16 3.53
CA THR A 94 10.21 1.56 3.31
C THR A 94 9.92 1.88 1.84
N THR A 95 10.60 1.23 0.89
CA THR A 95 10.26 1.38 -0.54
C THR A 95 8.96 0.69 -0.88
N PHE A 96 8.65 -0.45 -0.25
CA PHE A 96 7.37 -1.13 -0.41
C PHE A 96 6.22 -0.25 0.11
N LEU A 97 6.35 0.29 1.32
CA LEU A 97 5.36 1.21 1.87
C LEU A 97 5.13 2.45 0.98
N PHE A 98 6.18 2.96 0.34
CA PHE A 98 6.08 4.07 -0.60
C PHE A 98 5.28 3.69 -1.86
N GLU A 99 5.44 2.47 -2.37
CA GLU A 99 4.63 1.97 -3.50
C GLU A 99 3.15 1.85 -3.11
N GLU A 100 2.83 1.32 -1.91
CA GLU A 100 1.45 1.23 -1.41
C GLU A 100 0.79 2.61 -1.27
N ALA A 101 1.55 3.61 -0.80
CA ALA A 101 1.06 4.98 -0.75
C ALA A 101 0.72 5.55 -2.14
N LYS A 102 1.52 5.21 -3.17
CA LYS A 102 1.22 5.57 -4.57
C LYS A 102 0.00 4.83 -5.11
N HIS A 103 -0.20 3.57 -4.74
CA HIS A 103 -1.40 2.83 -5.11
C HIS A 103 -2.66 3.47 -4.50
N THR A 104 -2.61 3.86 -3.23
CA THR A 104 -3.70 4.61 -2.57
C THR A 104 -4.03 5.90 -3.32
N GLU A 105 -3.02 6.69 -3.69
CA GLU A 105 -3.17 7.90 -4.51
C GLU A 105 -3.77 7.59 -5.88
N PHE A 106 -3.27 6.54 -6.56
CA PHE A 106 -3.74 6.11 -7.86
C PHE A 106 -5.24 5.80 -7.85
N PHE A 107 -5.70 4.92 -6.96
CA PHE A 107 -7.10 4.54 -6.89
C PHE A 107 -7.99 5.73 -6.50
N ARG A 108 -7.54 6.61 -5.62
CA ARG A 108 -8.28 7.85 -5.31
C ARG A 108 -8.38 8.76 -6.53
N THR A 109 -7.29 8.92 -7.28
CA THR A 109 -7.27 9.74 -8.51
C THR A 109 -8.20 9.18 -9.58
N VAL A 110 -8.27 7.85 -9.75
CA VAL A 110 -9.26 7.19 -10.64
C VAL A 110 -10.68 7.55 -10.21
N LEU A 111 -11.02 7.40 -8.94
CA LEU A 111 -12.36 7.69 -8.42
C LEU A 111 -12.73 9.17 -8.61
N ASP A 112 -11.78 10.08 -8.41
CA ASP A 112 -12.00 11.52 -8.65
C ASP A 112 -12.22 11.81 -10.13
N ALA A 113 -11.47 11.19 -11.03
CA ALA A 113 -11.58 11.36 -12.47
C ALA A 113 -12.95 10.91 -13.00
N ILE A 114 -13.49 9.81 -12.48
CA ILE A 114 -14.85 9.35 -12.84
C ILE A 114 -15.97 10.07 -12.07
N GLY A 115 -15.64 10.98 -11.17
CA GLY A 115 -16.59 11.77 -10.40
C GLY A 115 -17.26 11.02 -9.24
N GLU A 116 -16.66 9.89 -8.81
CA GLU A 116 -17.23 9.08 -7.73
C GLU A 116 -16.79 9.61 -6.36
N LYS A 117 -17.78 9.97 -5.53
CA LYS A 117 -17.60 10.52 -4.18
C LYS A 117 -18.40 9.76 -3.12
N GLY A 118 -18.97 8.64 -3.51
CA GLY A 118 -19.82 7.83 -2.62
C GLY A 118 -19.03 7.13 -1.52
N GLU A 119 -19.78 6.62 -0.54
CA GLU A 119 -19.26 5.84 0.59
C GLU A 119 -18.91 4.42 0.11
N LEU A 120 -17.69 4.22 -0.36
CA LEU A 120 -17.25 2.95 -0.95
C LEU A 120 -17.25 1.77 0.04
N ASN A 121 -17.10 2.04 1.34
CA ASN A 121 -17.15 1.02 2.38
C ASN A 121 -18.46 0.22 2.38
N LEU A 122 -19.55 0.80 1.89
CA LEU A 122 -20.85 0.12 1.74
C LEU A 122 -20.82 -0.98 0.67
N LEU A 123 -19.87 -0.95 -0.26
CA LEU A 123 -19.72 -1.93 -1.33
C LEU A 123 -18.85 -3.15 -0.94
N LEU A 124 -18.16 -3.07 0.20
CA LEU A 124 -17.33 -4.16 0.71
C LEU A 124 -18.19 -5.25 1.36
N SER A 125 -17.84 -6.51 1.08
CA SER A 125 -18.49 -7.65 1.74
C SER A 125 -18.09 -7.76 3.22
N ASP A 126 -18.94 -8.40 4.03
CA ASP A 126 -18.64 -8.63 5.44
C ASP A 126 -17.36 -9.48 5.62
N SER A 127 -17.13 -10.45 4.75
CA SER A 127 -15.89 -11.25 4.77
C SER A 127 -14.65 -10.42 4.47
N TYR A 128 -14.74 -9.48 3.53
CA TYR A 128 -13.65 -8.54 3.25
C TYR A 128 -13.35 -7.67 4.48
N LYS A 129 -14.38 -7.07 5.06
CA LYS A 129 -14.26 -6.25 6.28
C LYS A 129 -13.68 -7.05 7.45
N GLN A 130 -14.11 -8.29 7.63
CA GLN A 130 -13.58 -9.16 8.69
C GLN A 130 -12.06 -9.37 8.53
N VAL A 131 -11.58 -9.58 7.31
CA VAL A 131 -10.13 -9.77 7.05
C VAL A 131 -9.36 -8.47 7.22
N PHE A 132 -9.75 -7.41 6.51
CA PHE A 132 -8.93 -6.20 6.39
C PHE A 132 -9.16 -5.19 7.51
N HIS A 133 -10.31 -5.21 8.20
CA HIS A 133 -10.59 -4.27 9.28
C HIS A 133 -10.45 -4.87 10.68
N VAL A 134 -10.31 -6.21 10.77
CA VAL A 134 -10.21 -6.89 12.07
C VAL A 134 -9.00 -7.82 12.13
N ILE A 135 -9.00 -8.90 11.34
CA ILE A 135 -8.01 -9.97 11.48
C ILE A 135 -6.59 -9.47 11.16
N LEU A 136 -6.43 -8.76 10.05
CA LEU A 136 -5.12 -8.28 9.60
C LEU A 136 -4.53 -7.25 10.58
N PRO A 137 -5.24 -6.15 10.95
CA PRO A 137 -4.74 -5.19 11.93
C PRO A 137 -4.38 -5.83 13.27
N GLU A 138 -5.25 -6.66 13.84
CA GLU A 138 -4.97 -7.35 15.11
C GLU A 138 -3.74 -8.26 15.03
N THR A 139 -3.57 -8.95 13.89
CA THR A 139 -2.43 -9.84 13.69
C THR A 139 -1.13 -9.07 13.55
N MET A 140 -1.14 -7.96 12.82
CA MET A 140 0.03 -7.12 12.61
C MET A 140 0.43 -6.38 13.88
N ASP A 141 -0.53 -5.90 14.67
CA ASP A 141 -0.26 -5.23 15.95
C ASP A 141 0.45 -6.14 16.96
N ARG A 142 0.18 -7.44 16.94
CA ARG A 142 0.89 -8.43 17.80
C ARG A 142 2.39 -8.47 17.54
N LEU A 143 2.86 -8.12 16.35
CA LEU A 143 4.29 -8.07 16.03
C LEU A 143 5.06 -7.04 16.86
N ILE A 144 4.37 -6.08 17.46
CA ILE A 144 5.01 -5.00 18.23
C ILE A 144 4.59 -4.97 19.71
N THR A 145 3.56 -5.73 20.09
CA THR A 145 3.02 -5.79 21.45
C THR A 145 3.45 -7.04 22.22
N ASP A 146 3.72 -8.16 21.57
CA ASP A 146 4.22 -9.43 22.15
C ASP A 146 5.76 -9.45 22.15
#